data_b1af155558719da70bf01670867bced9
#
_entry.id   b1af155558719da70bf01670867bced9
#
_cell.length_a   1.000
_cell.length_b   1.000
_cell.length_c   1.000
_cell.angle_alpha   90.00
_cell.angle_beta   90.00
_cell.angle_gamma   90.00
#
_symmetry.space_group_name_H-M   'P 1'
#
loop_
_entity.id
_entity.type
_entity.pdbx_description
1 polymer ?
#
loop_
_entity_poly.entity_id
_entity_poly.type
_entity_poly.pdbx_seq_one_letter_code
_entity_poly.pdbx_strand_id
1 'polypeptide(L)'
;FTAVPIQKQNLILITPQSHPLSAKDSVDLVETIPYPQIFFEKSAGIRNVIDQMFARTGASPKIAYETEEDQVIAGLVAQGFGIAVVPYMDILQKLNVNILQIRSPNYERAFFMVHNDCVFIPPVVQKFRQFVLDDGMMLTEEPA
;
A
#
# COMPACT_ATOMS: atom_id res chain seq x y z
N PHE A 1 10.18 23.19 10.30
CA PHE A 1 9.14 22.14 10.15
C PHE A 1 9.36 21.03 11.15
N THR A 2 8.28 20.62 11.77
CA THR A 2 8.29 19.46 12.62
C THR A 2 7.46 18.36 11.96
N ALA A 3 8.01 17.16 11.86
CA ALA A 3 7.34 16.01 11.27
C ALA A 3 7.17 14.93 12.33
N VAL A 4 5.92 14.47 12.51
CA VAL A 4 5.59 13.44 13.50
C VAL A 4 4.96 12.27 12.76
N PRO A 5 5.53 11.04 12.86
CA PRO A 5 4.92 9.89 12.22
C PRO A 5 3.59 9.55 12.90
N ILE A 6 2.53 9.38 12.10
CA ILE A 6 1.19 9.09 12.60
C ILE A 6 0.66 7.76 12.11
N GLN A 7 1.24 7.20 11.04
CA GLN A 7 0.80 5.92 10.49
C GLN A 7 1.89 5.29 9.65
N LYS A 8 2.04 3.99 9.75
CA LYS A 8 2.83 3.18 8.83
C LYS A 8 1.91 2.25 8.07
N GLN A 9 2.20 2.04 6.79
CA GLN A 9 1.53 1.05 5.97
C GLN A 9 2.55 0.22 5.21
N ASN A 10 2.45 -1.08 5.35
CA ASN A 10 3.24 -2.00 4.54
C ASN A 10 2.52 -2.25 3.23
N LEU A 11 3.27 -2.22 2.15
CA LEU A 11 2.78 -2.66 0.85
C LEU A 11 2.96 -4.17 0.75
N ILE A 12 1.91 -4.85 0.33
CA ILE A 12 1.87 -6.31 0.21
C ILE A 12 1.46 -6.68 -1.21
N LEU A 13 1.74 -7.92 -1.58
CA LEU A 13 1.21 -8.49 -2.81
C LEU A 13 -0.03 -9.30 -2.48
N ILE A 14 -1.08 -9.13 -3.28
CA ILE A 14 -2.26 -9.99 -3.20
C ILE A 14 -2.40 -10.76 -4.52
N THR A 15 -2.79 -12.03 -4.40
CA THR A 15 -2.97 -12.93 -5.54
C THR A 15 -4.28 -13.68 -5.42
N PRO A 16 -4.85 -14.17 -6.54
CA PRO A 16 -5.93 -15.15 -6.46
C PRO A 16 -5.45 -16.40 -5.73
N GLN A 17 -6.36 -17.14 -5.12
CA GLN A 17 -6.00 -18.33 -4.32
C GLN A 17 -5.32 -19.42 -5.15
N SER A 18 -5.65 -19.54 -6.42
CA SER A 18 -5.09 -20.55 -7.31
C SER A 18 -3.84 -20.10 -8.08
N HIS A 19 -3.31 -18.90 -7.79
CA HIS A 19 -2.17 -18.35 -8.50
C HIS A 19 -0.89 -19.13 -8.18
N PRO A 20 0.04 -19.27 -9.15
CA PRO A 20 1.33 -19.96 -8.90
C PRO A 20 2.12 -19.39 -7.73
N LEU A 21 2.04 -18.07 -7.47
CA LEU A 21 2.74 -17.45 -6.35
C LEU A 21 2.06 -17.67 -5.01
N SER A 22 0.82 -18.13 -5.00
CA SER A 22 0.03 -18.24 -3.77
C SER A 22 0.56 -19.27 -2.77
N ALA A 23 1.40 -20.18 -3.21
CA ALA A 23 2.04 -21.17 -2.34
C ALA A 23 3.14 -20.56 -1.46
N LYS A 24 3.54 -19.32 -1.72
CA LYS A 24 4.61 -18.64 -0.99
C LYS A 24 4.03 -17.72 0.08
N ASP A 25 4.77 -17.52 1.15
CA ASP A 25 4.42 -16.54 2.20
C ASP A 25 5.02 -15.17 1.89
N SER A 26 6.10 -15.14 1.14
CA SER A 26 6.80 -13.91 0.75
C SER A 26 7.37 -14.06 -0.64
N VAL A 27 7.62 -12.93 -1.28
CA VAL A 27 8.03 -12.88 -2.68
C VAL A 27 8.94 -11.67 -2.90
N ASP A 28 9.90 -11.82 -3.82
CA ASP A 28 10.61 -10.68 -4.37
C ASP A 28 9.78 -10.09 -5.51
N LEU A 29 9.72 -8.77 -5.59
CA LEU A 29 8.84 -8.11 -6.55
C LEU A 29 9.18 -8.48 -7.99
N VAL A 30 10.45 -8.82 -8.29
CA VAL A 30 10.87 -9.26 -9.60
C VAL A 30 10.16 -10.55 -10.03
N GLU A 31 9.74 -11.39 -9.10
CA GLU A 31 9.03 -12.63 -9.40
C GLU A 31 7.62 -12.38 -9.95
N THR A 32 7.08 -11.18 -9.77
CA THR A 32 5.74 -10.82 -10.24
C THR A 32 5.70 -10.35 -11.68
N ILE A 33 6.85 -10.05 -12.27
CA ILE A 33 6.95 -9.41 -13.58
C ILE A 33 6.25 -10.21 -14.70
N PRO A 34 6.33 -11.55 -14.75
CA PRO A 34 5.69 -12.31 -15.83
C PRO A 34 4.16 -12.33 -15.80
N TYR A 35 3.56 -11.87 -14.71
CA TYR A 35 2.11 -12.01 -14.48
C TYR A 35 1.37 -10.69 -14.68
N PRO A 36 0.12 -10.74 -15.22
CA PRO A 36 -0.69 -9.53 -15.34
C PRO A 36 -1.00 -8.91 -13.97
N GLN A 37 -0.93 -7.60 -13.88
CA GLN A 37 -1.12 -6.87 -12.63
C GLN A 37 -2.18 -5.81 -12.75
N ILE A 38 -2.83 -5.53 -11.63
CA ILE A 38 -3.81 -4.47 -11.50
C ILE A 38 -3.15 -3.35 -10.70
N PHE A 39 -3.12 -2.15 -11.27
CA PHE A 39 -2.42 -1.01 -10.69
C PHE A 39 -3.41 0.07 -10.27
N PHE A 40 -2.96 0.90 -9.33
CA PHE A 40 -3.59 2.18 -9.10
C PHE A 40 -3.38 3.09 -10.31
N GLU A 41 -4.35 3.97 -10.57
CA GLU A 41 -4.18 4.98 -11.62
C GLU A 41 -3.06 5.96 -11.27
N LYS A 42 -2.52 6.61 -12.28
CA LYS A 42 -1.39 7.54 -12.11
C LYS A 42 -1.73 8.74 -11.24
N SER A 43 -3.00 9.08 -11.12
CA SER A 43 -3.48 10.15 -10.24
C SER A 43 -3.41 9.79 -8.76
N ALA A 44 -3.33 8.51 -8.41
CA ALA A 44 -3.23 8.08 -7.02
C ALA A 44 -1.80 8.28 -6.52
N GLY A 45 -1.65 8.89 -5.34
CA GLY A 45 -0.32 9.14 -4.76
C GLY A 45 0.50 7.89 -4.53
N ILE A 46 -0.15 6.77 -4.16
CA ILE A 46 0.51 5.50 -3.94
C ILE A 46 1.11 4.91 -5.23
N ARG A 47 0.60 5.27 -6.40
CA ARG A 47 1.11 4.79 -7.67
C ARG A 47 2.60 5.12 -7.84
N ASN A 48 3.02 6.32 -7.45
CA ASN A 48 4.42 6.72 -7.51
C ASN A 48 5.31 5.79 -6.68
N VAL A 49 4.85 5.46 -5.48
CA VAL A 49 5.59 4.57 -4.57
C VAL A 49 5.76 3.19 -5.20
N ILE A 50 4.69 2.65 -5.77
CA ILE A 50 4.70 1.33 -6.40
C ILE A 50 5.60 1.35 -7.65
N ASP A 51 5.51 2.41 -8.46
CA ASP A 51 6.38 2.55 -9.64
C ASP A 51 7.85 2.57 -9.25
N GLN A 52 8.20 3.25 -8.16
CA GLN A 52 9.58 3.28 -7.67
C GLN A 52 10.04 1.89 -7.20
N MET A 53 9.17 1.13 -6.56
CA MET A 53 9.50 -0.23 -6.15
C MET A 53 9.81 -1.11 -7.36
N PHE A 54 8.99 -1.04 -8.40
CA PHE A 54 9.24 -1.80 -9.63
C PHE A 54 10.49 -1.31 -10.36
N ALA A 55 10.75 -0.01 -10.34
CA ALA A 55 11.98 0.53 -10.95
C ALA A 55 13.24 -0.07 -10.33
N ARG A 56 13.22 -0.36 -9.04
CA ARG A 56 14.35 -0.99 -8.36
C ARG A 56 14.61 -2.41 -8.81
N THR A 57 13.62 -3.08 -9.39
CA THR A 57 13.80 -4.44 -9.90
C THR A 57 14.51 -4.46 -11.24
N GLY A 58 14.60 -3.32 -11.92
CA GLY A 58 15.17 -3.22 -13.27
C GLY A 58 14.26 -3.74 -14.36
N ALA A 59 13.01 -4.11 -14.06
CA ALA A 59 12.06 -4.64 -15.00
C ALA A 59 10.73 -3.88 -14.90
N SER A 60 9.90 -4.00 -15.95
CA SER A 60 8.61 -3.33 -16.01
C SER A 60 7.47 -4.33 -15.82
N PRO A 61 6.48 -4.03 -14.96
CA PRO A 61 5.34 -4.92 -14.77
C PRO A 61 4.39 -4.88 -15.95
N LYS A 62 3.60 -5.94 -16.10
CA LYS A 62 2.52 -6.01 -17.09
C LYS A 62 1.25 -5.45 -16.48
N ILE A 63 0.91 -4.20 -16.79
CA ILE A 63 -0.28 -3.55 -16.24
C ILE A 63 -1.48 -3.93 -17.10
N ALA A 64 -2.37 -4.75 -16.55
CA ALA A 64 -3.56 -5.21 -17.25
C ALA A 64 -4.75 -4.27 -17.04
N TYR A 65 -4.89 -3.73 -15.82
CA TYR A 65 -5.99 -2.85 -15.45
C TYR A 65 -5.49 -1.77 -14.50
N GLU A 66 -6.13 -0.61 -14.55
CA GLU A 66 -5.85 0.50 -13.66
C GLU A 66 -7.15 1.03 -13.06
N THR A 67 -7.14 1.37 -11.76
CA THR A 67 -8.29 1.95 -11.06
C THR A 67 -7.82 2.79 -9.88
N GLU A 68 -8.62 3.73 -9.44
CA GLU A 68 -8.30 4.57 -8.28
C GLU A 68 -8.58 3.89 -6.94
N GLU A 69 -9.46 2.89 -6.94
CA GLU A 69 -10.03 2.31 -5.72
C GLU A 69 -9.28 1.03 -5.33
N ASP A 70 -8.66 1.03 -4.14
CA ASP A 70 -7.97 -0.13 -3.62
C ASP A 70 -8.89 -1.35 -3.42
N GLN A 71 -10.13 -1.11 -2.99
CA GLN A 71 -11.10 -2.19 -2.82
C GLN A 71 -11.51 -2.81 -4.16
N VAL A 72 -11.58 -2.01 -5.22
CA VAL A 72 -11.85 -2.52 -6.57
C VAL A 72 -10.68 -3.38 -7.04
N ILE A 73 -9.45 -2.95 -6.79
CA ILE A 73 -8.27 -3.76 -7.10
C ILE A 73 -8.36 -5.12 -6.40
N ALA A 74 -8.64 -5.11 -5.11
CA ALA A 74 -8.75 -6.35 -4.34
C ALA A 74 -9.85 -7.26 -4.87
N GLY A 75 -11.00 -6.70 -5.23
CA GLY A 75 -12.09 -7.47 -5.82
C GLY A 75 -11.73 -8.10 -7.16
N LEU A 76 -11.01 -7.37 -8.01
CA LEU A 76 -10.54 -7.91 -9.29
C LEU A 76 -9.53 -9.04 -9.09
N VAL A 77 -8.62 -8.90 -8.13
CA VAL A 77 -7.69 -9.98 -7.79
C VAL A 77 -8.42 -11.21 -7.30
N ALA A 78 -9.42 -11.04 -6.45
CA ALA A 78 -10.23 -12.16 -5.94
C ALA A 78 -10.93 -12.92 -7.07
N GLN A 79 -11.30 -12.22 -8.14
CA GLN A 79 -11.94 -12.82 -9.31
C GLN A 79 -10.94 -13.41 -10.33
N GLY A 80 -9.66 -13.32 -10.07
CA GLY A 80 -8.64 -13.93 -10.93
C GLY A 80 -8.18 -13.07 -12.09
N PHE A 81 -8.43 -11.76 -12.08
CA PHE A 81 -8.02 -10.88 -13.17
C PHE A 81 -6.53 -10.53 -13.16
N GLY A 82 -5.84 -10.81 -12.08
CA GLY A 82 -4.42 -10.52 -11.97
C GLY A 82 -3.97 -10.49 -10.52
N ILE A 83 -2.75 -10.01 -10.31
CA ILE A 83 -2.16 -9.80 -8.98
C ILE A 83 -1.98 -8.31 -8.77
N ALA A 84 -1.77 -7.88 -7.52
CA ALA A 84 -1.63 -6.45 -7.24
C ALA A 84 -0.76 -6.19 -6.02
N VAL A 85 -0.07 -5.06 -6.05
CA VAL A 85 0.61 -4.49 -4.89
C VAL A 85 -0.30 -3.44 -4.28
N VAL A 86 -0.70 -3.63 -3.04
CA VAL A 86 -1.63 -2.75 -2.34
C VAL A 86 -1.19 -2.56 -0.90
N PRO A 87 -1.61 -1.47 -0.24
CA PRO A 87 -1.48 -1.39 1.21
C PRO A 87 -2.41 -2.41 1.88
N TYR A 88 -2.01 -2.93 3.03
CA TYR A 88 -2.87 -3.86 3.76
C TYR A 88 -4.19 -3.19 4.14
N MET A 89 -5.28 -3.95 3.99
CA MET A 89 -6.64 -3.55 4.37
C MET A 89 -7.33 -4.73 5.03
N ASP A 90 -8.12 -4.47 6.06
CA ASP A 90 -8.83 -5.54 6.76
C ASP A 90 -9.78 -6.34 5.87
N ILE A 91 -10.35 -5.69 4.85
CA ILE A 91 -11.25 -6.36 3.92
C ILE A 91 -10.58 -7.50 3.17
N LEU A 92 -9.25 -7.49 3.05
CA LEU A 92 -8.51 -8.56 2.36
C LEU A 92 -8.73 -9.93 3.02
N GLN A 93 -8.95 -9.95 4.33
CA GLN A 93 -9.21 -11.20 5.05
C GLN A 93 -10.57 -11.80 4.71
N LYS A 94 -11.48 -10.99 4.20
CA LYS A 94 -12.83 -11.42 3.81
C LYS A 94 -12.94 -11.80 2.34
N LEU A 95 -11.89 -11.58 1.55
CA LEU A 95 -11.86 -11.87 0.14
C LEU A 95 -11.06 -13.15 -0.13
N ASN A 96 -11.32 -13.76 -1.29
CA ASN A 96 -10.60 -14.96 -1.72
C ASN A 96 -9.27 -14.57 -2.37
N VAL A 97 -8.39 -13.99 -1.58
CA VAL A 97 -7.04 -13.61 -2.02
C VAL A 97 -6.02 -14.15 -1.03
N ASN A 98 -4.81 -14.41 -1.52
CA ASN A 98 -3.65 -14.69 -0.68
C ASN A 98 -2.84 -13.42 -0.51
N ILE A 99 -2.31 -13.23 0.68
CA ILE A 99 -1.50 -12.07 1.04
C ILE A 99 -0.06 -12.54 1.17
N LEU A 100 0.85 -11.94 0.39
CA LEU A 100 2.27 -12.27 0.44
C LEU A 100 3.06 -11.02 0.85
N GLN A 101 4.06 -11.23 1.69
CA GLN A 101 4.99 -10.17 2.04
C GLN A 101 5.95 -9.93 0.87
N ILE A 102 6.33 -8.67 0.64
CA ILE A 102 7.31 -8.33 -0.38
C ILE A 102 8.66 -8.21 0.31
N ARG A 103 9.58 -9.13 -0.01
CA ARG A 103 10.92 -9.15 0.60
C ARG A 103 11.84 -8.10 0.01
N SER A 104 11.77 -7.90 -1.30
CA SER A 104 12.65 -7.00 -2.02
C SER A 104 11.92 -6.38 -3.22
N PRO A 105 11.94 -5.06 -3.37
CA PRO A 105 12.46 -4.10 -2.39
C PRO A 105 11.53 -3.97 -1.18
N ASN A 106 12.12 -3.87 0.00
CA ASN A 106 11.35 -3.65 1.21
C ASN A 106 10.99 -2.17 1.31
N TYR A 107 9.70 -1.88 1.35
CA TYR A 107 9.22 -0.51 1.38
C TYR A 107 8.07 -0.36 2.38
N GLU A 108 8.21 0.60 3.28
CA GLU A 108 7.16 0.99 4.21
C GLU A 108 6.69 2.40 3.86
N ARG A 109 5.37 2.56 3.76
CA ARG A 109 4.77 3.87 3.57
C ARG A 109 4.41 4.46 4.93
N ALA A 110 4.99 5.61 5.26
CA ALA A 110 4.71 6.32 6.49
C ALA A 110 4.01 7.64 6.20
N PHE A 111 2.97 7.93 6.97
CA PHE A 111 2.31 9.22 6.94
C PHE A 111 2.83 10.07 8.10
N PHE A 112 3.00 11.36 7.84
CA PHE A 112 3.50 12.31 8.82
C PHE A 112 2.56 13.49 8.90
N MET A 113 2.36 14.00 10.10
CA MET A 113 1.77 15.30 10.30
C MET A 113 2.90 16.33 10.38
N VAL A 114 2.85 17.32 9.50
CA VAL A 114 3.91 18.32 9.39
C VAL A 114 3.31 19.71 9.65
N HIS A 115 4.03 20.53 10.42
CA HIS A 115 3.66 21.92 10.59
C HIS A 115 4.92 22.79 10.62
N ASN A 116 4.74 24.06 10.28
CA ASN A 116 5.82 25.04 10.32
C ASN A 116 5.76 25.78 11.66
N ASP A 117 6.80 25.62 12.46
CA ASP A 117 6.86 26.22 13.81
C ASP A 117 6.93 27.75 13.78
N CYS A 118 7.29 28.34 12.62
CA CYS A 118 7.38 29.80 12.46
C CYS A 118 6.06 30.44 12.06
N VAL A 119 5.00 29.66 11.88
CA VAL A 119 3.70 30.15 11.39
C VAL A 119 2.67 29.96 12.52
N PHE A 120 1.80 30.96 12.69
CA PHE A 120 0.69 30.85 13.64
C PHE A 120 -0.24 29.71 13.21
N ILE A 121 -0.57 28.84 14.18
CA ILE A 121 -1.47 27.72 13.97
C ILE A 121 -2.82 28.07 14.61
N PRO A 122 -3.92 28.16 13.83
CA PRO A 122 -5.23 28.42 14.40
C PRO A 122 -5.64 27.36 15.41
N PRO A 123 -6.43 27.71 16.46
CA PRO A 123 -6.83 26.76 17.49
C PRO A 123 -7.51 25.50 16.96
N VAL A 124 -8.30 25.60 15.89
CA VAL A 124 -8.96 24.44 15.30
C VAL A 124 -7.93 23.45 14.73
N VAL A 125 -6.86 23.95 14.13
CA VAL A 125 -5.78 23.14 13.60
C VAL A 125 -5.00 22.48 14.74
N GLN A 126 -4.76 23.22 15.82
CA GLN A 126 -4.09 22.68 16.99
C GLN A 126 -4.88 21.54 17.64
N LYS A 127 -6.21 21.69 17.72
CA LYS A 127 -7.08 20.63 18.24
C LYS A 127 -7.05 19.39 17.35
N PHE A 128 -7.09 19.59 16.06
CA PHE A 128 -7.00 18.48 15.11
C PHE A 128 -5.66 17.76 15.25
N ARG A 129 -4.56 18.52 15.35
CA ARG A 129 -3.23 17.96 15.52
C ARG A 129 -3.16 17.11 16.80
N GLN A 130 -3.69 17.64 17.90
CA GLN A 130 -3.70 16.93 19.18
C GLN A 130 -4.51 15.64 19.10
N PHE A 131 -5.67 15.69 18.45
CA PHE A 131 -6.49 14.51 18.23
C PHE A 131 -5.73 13.42 17.47
N VAL A 132 -5.04 13.80 16.40
CA VAL A 132 -4.27 12.85 15.60
C VAL A 132 -3.12 12.25 16.41
N LEU A 133 -2.42 13.06 17.23
CA LEU A 133 -1.33 12.56 18.06
C LEU A 133 -1.82 11.61 19.15
N ASP A 134 -2.99 11.89 19.76
CA ASP A 134 -3.53 11.05 20.82
C ASP A 134 -4.06 9.72 20.29
N ASP A 135 -4.72 9.72 19.13
CA ASP A 135 -5.37 8.54 18.58
C ASP A 135 -4.62 7.91 17.41
N GLY A 136 -3.60 8.59 16.89
CA GLY A 136 -2.88 8.14 15.71
C GLY A 136 -2.21 6.79 15.88
N MET A 137 -1.85 6.41 17.08
CA MET A 137 -1.22 5.11 17.36
C MET A 137 -2.14 3.95 17.00
N MET A 138 -3.44 4.15 17.13
CA MET A 138 -4.42 3.11 16.76
C MET A 138 -4.50 2.89 15.26
N LEU A 139 -4.06 3.88 14.47
CA LEU A 139 -4.07 3.83 13.02
C LEU A 139 -2.77 3.26 12.44
N THR A 140 -1.72 3.14 13.26
CA THR A 140 -0.40 2.70 12.81
C THR A 140 -0.20 1.19 12.88
N GLU A 141 -1.03 0.50 13.66
CA GLU A 141 -0.90 -0.94 13.82
C GLU A 141 -1.49 -1.67 12.65
N GLU A 142 -0.69 -2.56 12.07
CA GLU A 142 -1.11 -3.44 11.00
C GLU A 142 -0.90 -4.88 11.43
N PRO A 143 -1.83 -5.77 11.07
CA PRO A 143 -1.61 -7.19 11.31
C PRO A 143 -0.37 -7.66 10.57
N ALA A 144 0.42 -8.40 11.24
CA ALA A 144 1.66 -8.93 10.68
C ALA A 144 1.39 -9.94 9.57
#